data_0b776a6e95fecd89a6ee2ac7fd3a2af5
#
_entry.id   0b776a6e95fecd89a6ee2ac7fd3a2af5
#
_cell.length_a   1.000
_cell.length_b   1.000
_cell.length_c   1.000
_cell.angle_alpha   90.00
_cell.angle_beta   90.00
_cell.angle_gamma   90.00
#
_symmetry.space_group_name_H-M   'P 1'
#
loop_
_entity.id
_entity.type
_entity.pdbx_description
1 polymer ?
#
loop_
_entity_poly.entity_id
_entity_poly.type
_entity_poly.pdbx_seq_one_letter_code
_entity_poly.pdbx_strand_id
1 'polypeptide(L)'
;MNTILQRRVAVPQLDPGRWLLAVPVVLYALAVLPFVFHDVVGEPDLERTVMAILYGASSGLHEAAGYHYGLEVSFGYYAAIYHLLPQSVLLDSAALIAAINFIGYGSAVVAMGMLALYVARLFGVAAAVVTCVLFGFSPVFLDLGTSGHPQVPGIALTLLGAWLLTYVTDIELRPGRRLLAGAAAFTALTVALTMRGDFVLAFPFITLVAGDRELTSRRAWLQAAGQRLAVLIPAFAVFLILQSYSFSSGPGGKAGFVAAFFATFYKADTVPRGLIVVVLCSGVATVLAFLWLVCMRAARALPLVNSVAVLALALPSLAFWLPNSTPGRHLILVTLAVALTIALILTRAARPQWAIPAAALLVISNQAIAEVSHNTLEQHYQWTFPLLTGRRATQSVPLGAFPLDHDAKQELFMLLRNEGRAFARTCSGNVLAFAEEPHYMMLSLVELDRSIRIRSVDVGDSKVIQVRGARCSVDFVEKAAAWHRDALREFLEAGYDARWPIYFQESRRNPSDRTTVPEERRYCIEKAADGRCAIPAPPG
;
A
#
# COMPACT_ATOMS: atom_id res chain seq x y z
N MET A 1 1.65 -60.11 -24.74
CA MET A 1 2.04 -59.51 -23.45
C MET A 1 3.26 -58.61 -23.65
N ASN A 2 3.13 -57.48 -24.41
CA ASN A 2 4.22 -56.50 -24.61
C ASN A 2 3.70 -55.20 -25.25
N THR A 3 2.58 -54.63 -24.76
CA THR A 3 2.00 -53.40 -25.32
C THR A 3 1.70 -52.31 -24.25
N ILE A 4 2.34 -52.40 -23.07
CA ILE A 4 2.02 -51.49 -21.95
C ILE A 4 3.15 -50.48 -21.57
N LEU A 5 4.29 -50.51 -22.23
CA LEU A 5 5.48 -49.74 -21.81
C LEU A 5 5.98 -48.66 -22.79
N GLN A 6 5.13 -48.08 -23.60
CA GLN A 6 5.51 -46.88 -24.40
C GLN A 6 4.51 -45.73 -24.21
N ARG A 7 4.07 -45.42 -22.98
CA ARG A 7 3.70 -44.04 -22.69
C ARG A 7 5.00 -43.25 -22.50
N ARG A 8 5.54 -42.75 -23.60
CA ARG A 8 6.47 -41.62 -23.56
C ARG A 8 5.78 -40.55 -22.73
N VAL A 9 6.32 -40.28 -21.55
CA VAL A 9 6.04 -39.03 -20.83
C VAL A 9 6.48 -37.94 -21.77
N ALA A 10 5.53 -37.38 -22.52
CA ALA A 10 5.77 -36.20 -23.33
C ALA A 10 6.18 -35.12 -22.31
N VAL A 11 7.47 -34.88 -22.20
CA VAL A 11 8.00 -33.67 -21.57
C VAL A 11 7.25 -32.52 -22.27
N PRO A 12 6.47 -31.70 -21.56
CA PRO A 12 5.77 -30.61 -22.21
C PRO A 12 6.85 -29.76 -22.88
N GLN A 13 6.88 -29.76 -24.20
CA GLN A 13 7.68 -28.81 -24.96
C GLN A 13 7.20 -27.44 -24.51
N LEU A 14 8.01 -26.76 -23.73
CA LEU A 14 7.77 -25.38 -23.36
C LEU A 14 7.65 -24.61 -24.67
N ASP A 15 6.44 -24.13 -24.93
CA ASP A 15 6.17 -23.23 -26.06
C ASP A 15 7.22 -22.11 -26.00
N PRO A 16 8.09 -21.98 -27.02
CA PRO A 16 9.22 -21.04 -26.98
C PRO A 16 8.79 -19.59 -26.69
N GLY A 17 7.52 -19.26 -26.87
CA GLY A 17 6.97 -17.97 -26.46
C GLY A 17 6.74 -17.80 -24.95
N ARG A 18 6.67 -18.87 -24.16
CA ARG A 18 6.32 -18.77 -22.72
C ARG A 18 7.45 -18.26 -21.83
N TRP A 19 8.71 -18.46 -22.23
CA TRP A 19 9.83 -17.90 -21.48
C TRP A 19 9.83 -16.37 -21.48
N LEU A 20 9.22 -15.72 -22.50
CA LEU A 20 9.05 -14.26 -22.54
C LEU A 20 8.26 -13.71 -21.35
N LEU A 21 7.41 -14.52 -20.72
CA LEU A 21 6.69 -14.11 -19.52
C LEU A 21 7.62 -13.92 -18.31
N ALA A 22 8.73 -14.64 -18.28
CA ALA A 22 9.70 -14.51 -17.19
C ALA A 22 10.55 -13.23 -17.32
N VAL A 23 10.72 -12.70 -18.52
CA VAL A 23 11.60 -11.54 -18.76
C VAL A 23 11.20 -10.31 -17.92
N PRO A 24 9.96 -9.79 -17.98
CA PRO A 24 9.59 -8.63 -17.17
C PRO A 24 9.64 -8.91 -15.67
N VAL A 25 9.38 -10.16 -15.24
CA VAL A 25 9.45 -10.56 -13.82
C VAL A 25 10.89 -10.54 -13.33
N VAL A 26 11.82 -11.11 -14.08
CA VAL A 26 13.25 -11.12 -13.75
C VAL A 26 13.83 -9.70 -13.78
N LEU A 27 13.52 -8.92 -14.81
CA LEU A 27 13.97 -7.53 -14.90
C LEU A 27 13.47 -6.70 -13.71
N TYR A 28 12.20 -6.86 -13.33
CA TYR A 28 11.64 -6.22 -12.15
C TYR A 28 12.39 -6.66 -10.88
N ALA A 29 12.54 -7.97 -10.67
CA ALA A 29 13.22 -8.50 -9.52
C ALA A 29 14.66 -7.95 -9.39
N LEU A 30 15.41 -7.92 -10.48
CA LEU A 30 16.77 -7.39 -10.49
C LEU A 30 16.83 -5.87 -10.28
N ALA A 31 15.87 -5.13 -10.83
CA ALA A 31 15.81 -3.66 -10.66
C ALA A 31 15.50 -3.24 -9.23
N VAL A 32 14.65 -3.99 -8.52
CA VAL A 32 14.18 -3.63 -7.17
C VAL A 32 15.07 -4.20 -6.07
N LEU A 33 15.73 -5.35 -6.31
CA LEU A 33 16.53 -6.05 -5.29
C LEU A 33 17.55 -5.18 -4.54
N PRO A 34 18.33 -4.28 -5.18
CA PRO A 34 19.30 -3.44 -4.49
C PRO A 34 18.71 -2.51 -3.43
N PHE A 35 17.41 -2.19 -3.54
CA PHE A 35 16.70 -1.24 -2.68
C PHE A 35 15.91 -1.89 -1.55
N VAL A 36 16.04 -3.21 -1.37
CA VAL A 36 15.31 -3.97 -0.34
C VAL A 36 16.10 -4.14 0.95
N PHE A 37 17.43 -4.13 0.85
CA PHE A 37 18.33 -4.41 1.97
C PHE A 37 18.63 -3.14 2.77
N HIS A 38 17.68 -2.73 3.59
CA HIS A 38 17.86 -1.63 4.54
C HIS A 38 17.07 -1.91 5.83
N ASP A 39 17.47 -1.25 6.90
CA ASP A 39 16.88 -1.36 8.24
C ASP A 39 15.86 -0.24 8.54
N VAL A 40 15.38 0.43 7.51
CA VAL A 40 14.43 1.54 7.60
C VAL A 40 13.16 1.21 6.83
N VAL A 41 12.04 1.59 7.38
CA VAL A 41 10.74 1.42 6.74
C VAL A 41 10.43 2.66 5.89
N GLY A 42 10.18 2.45 4.60
CA GLY A 42 9.97 3.54 3.64
C GLY A 42 8.60 4.22 3.69
N GLU A 43 7.76 3.88 4.68
CA GLU A 43 6.41 4.41 4.80
C GLU A 43 6.01 4.55 6.28
N PRO A 44 5.39 5.68 6.72
CA PRO A 44 4.96 5.87 8.12
C PRO A 44 4.01 4.79 8.63
N ASP A 45 3.13 4.28 7.78
CA ASP A 45 2.20 3.20 8.15
C ASP A 45 2.93 1.88 8.44
N LEU A 46 4.09 1.65 7.82
CA LEU A 46 4.90 0.47 8.09
C LEU A 46 5.66 0.58 9.41
N GLU A 47 6.09 1.78 9.79
CA GLU A 47 6.67 2.01 11.10
C GLU A 47 5.66 1.68 12.21
N ARG A 48 4.40 2.08 12.03
CA ARG A 48 3.27 1.67 12.90
C ARG A 48 3.12 0.15 12.92
N THR A 49 3.26 -0.50 11.76
CA THR A 49 3.22 -1.96 11.64
C THR A 49 4.33 -2.62 12.45
N VAL A 50 5.57 -2.19 12.24
CA VAL A 50 6.74 -2.71 12.95
C VAL A 50 6.58 -2.53 14.46
N MET A 51 6.17 -1.34 14.90
CA MET A 51 5.95 -1.05 16.30
C MET A 51 4.84 -1.94 16.89
N ALA A 52 3.72 -2.12 16.19
CA ALA A 52 2.62 -2.95 16.65
C ALA A 52 3.01 -4.44 16.74
N ILE A 53 3.79 -4.95 15.80
CA ILE A 53 4.28 -6.34 15.83
C ILE A 53 5.30 -6.52 16.96
N LEU A 54 6.25 -5.61 17.09
CA LEU A 54 7.26 -5.64 18.15
C LEU A 54 6.62 -5.58 19.54
N TYR A 55 5.65 -4.69 19.71
CA TYR A 55 4.87 -4.59 20.95
C TYR A 55 4.04 -5.84 21.18
N GLY A 56 3.37 -6.36 20.15
CA GLY A 56 2.61 -7.61 20.22
C GLY A 56 3.46 -8.83 20.56
N ALA A 57 4.72 -8.87 20.14
CA ALA A 57 5.65 -9.94 20.48
C ALA A 57 5.98 -9.99 21.98
N SER A 58 5.90 -8.86 22.68
CA SER A 58 6.14 -8.76 24.13
C SER A 58 4.86 -8.79 24.97
N SER A 59 3.75 -8.27 24.45
CA SER A 59 2.52 -8.04 25.22
C SER A 59 1.30 -8.79 24.70
N GLY A 60 1.41 -9.42 23.54
CA GLY A 60 0.32 -10.08 22.83
C GLY A 60 -0.29 -9.20 21.71
N LEU A 61 -0.59 -9.84 20.59
CA LEU A 61 -1.08 -9.16 19.40
C LEU A 61 -2.45 -8.49 19.63
N HIS A 62 -3.26 -9.05 20.53
CA HIS A 62 -4.56 -8.48 20.89
C HIS A 62 -4.44 -7.13 21.61
N GLU A 63 -3.46 -6.96 22.48
CA GLU A 63 -3.20 -5.66 23.13
C GLU A 63 -2.67 -4.63 22.12
N ALA A 64 -1.84 -5.07 21.18
CA ALA A 64 -1.37 -4.20 20.09
C ALA A 64 -2.49 -3.73 19.17
N ALA A 65 -3.54 -4.54 18.98
CA ALA A 65 -4.70 -4.19 18.16
C ALA A 65 -5.51 -3.00 18.71
N GLY A 66 -5.59 -2.84 20.02
CA GLY A 66 -6.24 -1.69 20.65
C GLY A 66 -5.53 -0.35 20.39
N TYR A 67 -4.29 -0.41 19.91
CA TYR A 67 -3.46 0.74 19.63
C TYR A 67 -3.55 1.21 18.16
N HIS A 68 -3.70 0.30 17.20
CA HIS A 68 -3.55 0.65 15.79
C HIS A 68 -4.69 0.13 14.91
N TYR A 69 -5.48 1.05 14.36
CA TYR A 69 -6.60 0.72 13.44
C TYR A 69 -6.16 -0.03 12.17
N GLY A 70 -4.90 0.12 11.74
CA GLY A 70 -4.35 -0.62 10.59
C GLY A 70 -4.38 -2.13 10.78
N LEU A 71 -4.33 -2.61 12.03
CA LEU A 71 -4.51 -4.02 12.37
C LEU A 71 -5.91 -4.54 11.98
N GLU A 72 -6.95 -3.72 12.06
CA GLU A 72 -8.31 -4.11 11.66
C GLU A 72 -8.44 -4.28 10.14
N VAL A 73 -7.76 -3.41 9.36
CA VAL A 73 -7.83 -3.41 7.89
C VAL A 73 -6.95 -4.48 7.26
N SER A 74 -5.86 -4.86 7.95
CA SER A 74 -4.84 -5.78 7.42
C SER A 74 -4.50 -6.91 8.41
N PHE A 75 -5.47 -7.37 9.20
CA PHE A 75 -5.25 -8.32 10.29
C PHE A 75 -4.58 -9.62 9.86
N GLY A 76 -4.87 -10.11 8.65
CA GLY A 76 -4.22 -11.31 8.12
C GLY A 76 -2.73 -11.13 7.86
N TYR A 77 -2.32 -9.93 7.43
CA TYR A 77 -0.91 -9.60 7.24
C TYR A 77 -0.14 -9.61 8.57
N TYR A 78 -0.67 -8.94 9.58
CA TYR A 78 -0.08 -8.90 10.92
C TYR A 78 -0.02 -10.29 11.55
N ALA A 79 -1.12 -11.05 11.46
CA ALA A 79 -1.16 -12.41 11.96
C ALA A 79 -0.15 -13.31 11.24
N ALA A 80 -0.02 -13.21 9.91
CA ALA A 80 0.96 -13.97 9.15
C ALA A 80 2.39 -13.65 9.61
N ILE A 81 2.78 -12.38 9.71
CA ILE A 81 4.11 -12.00 10.19
C ILE A 81 4.34 -12.51 11.62
N TYR A 82 3.39 -12.27 12.52
CA TYR A 82 3.50 -12.63 13.92
C TYR A 82 3.65 -14.15 14.15
N HIS A 83 2.95 -14.97 13.36
CA HIS A 83 2.97 -16.43 13.53
C HIS A 83 4.00 -17.15 12.66
N LEU A 84 4.45 -16.55 11.55
CA LEU A 84 5.39 -17.19 10.64
C LEU A 84 6.86 -16.83 10.91
N LEU A 85 7.13 -15.66 11.49
CA LEU A 85 8.49 -15.26 11.80
C LEU A 85 8.92 -15.82 13.18
N PRO A 86 10.20 -16.22 13.34
CA PRO A 86 10.72 -16.67 14.61
C PRO A 86 10.76 -15.52 15.63
N GLN A 87 10.60 -15.85 16.90
CA GLN A 87 10.57 -14.89 18.00
C GLN A 87 11.82 -13.99 18.05
N SER A 88 12.98 -14.51 17.68
CA SER A 88 14.22 -13.73 17.60
C SER A 88 14.15 -12.58 16.60
N VAL A 89 13.42 -12.78 15.48
CA VAL A 89 13.18 -11.72 14.48
C VAL A 89 12.11 -10.75 14.96
N LEU A 90 11.03 -11.25 15.56
CA LEU A 90 9.95 -10.40 16.06
C LEU A 90 10.40 -9.44 17.18
N LEU A 91 11.41 -9.82 17.95
CA LEU A 91 11.96 -9.01 19.05
C LEU A 91 13.13 -8.11 18.64
N ASP A 92 13.61 -8.20 17.41
CA ASP A 92 14.65 -7.34 16.86
C ASP A 92 14.05 -6.46 15.75
N SER A 93 14.00 -5.15 15.99
CA SER A 93 13.36 -4.23 15.05
C SER A 93 14.07 -4.17 13.70
N ALA A 94 15.39 -4.25 13.66
CA ALA A 94 16.16 -4.23 12.42
C ALA A 94 15.92 -5.51 11.60
N ALA A 95 15.98 -6.67 12.27
CA ALA A 95 15.66 -7.96 11.65
C ALA A 95 14.18 -8.02 11.18
N LEU A 96 13.25 -7.47 11.98
CA LEU A 96 11.84 -7.41 11.63
C LEU A 96 11.59 -6.53 10.41
N ILE A 97 12.19 -5.34 10.36
CA ILE A 97 12.08 -4.43 9.20
C ILE A 97 12.65 -5.11 7.95
N ALA A 98 13.85 -5.67 8.04
CA ALA A 98 14.46 -6.38 6.91
C ALA A 98 13.58 -7.55 6.43
N ALA A 99 13.00 -8.33 7.35
CA ALA A 99 12.09 -9.42 7.01
C ALA A 99 10.81 -8.91 6.31
N ILE A 100 10.21 -7.82 6.80
CA ILE A 100 9.01 -7.21 6.22
C ILE A 100 9.31 -6.69 4.82
N ASN A 101 10.42 -5.98 4.62
CA ASN A 101 10.83 -5.49 3.30
C ASN A 101 11.07 -6.64 2.33
N PHE A 102 11.72 -7.73 2.79
CA PHE A 102 11.94 -8.92 1.96
C PHE A 102 10.64 -9.65 1.61
N ILE A 103 9.67 -9.72 2.54
CA ILE A 103 8.32 -10.26 2.27
C ILE A 103 7.61 -9.39 1.21
N GLY A 104 7.72 -8.06 1.31
CA GLY A 104 7.19 -7.14 0.31
C GLY A 104 7.77 -7.39 -1.07
N TYR A 105 9.11 -7.43 -1.17
CA TYR A 105 9.81 -7.72 -2.41
C TYR A 105 9.42 -9.08 -3.02
N GLY A 106 9.47 -10.14 -2.24
CA GLY A 106 9.08 -11.48 -2.68
C GLY A 106 7.63 -11.52 -3.17
N SER A 107 6.73 -10.86 -2.44
CA SER A 107 5.32 -10.73 -2.84
C SER A 107 5.14 -9.93 -4.13
N ALA A 108 5.93 -8.87 -4.36
CA ALA A 108 5.90 -8.09 -5.59
C ALA A 108 6.36 -8.91 -6.80
N VAL A 109 7.43 -9.69 -6.65
CA VAL A 109 7.91 -10.61 -7.71
C VAL A 109 6.84 -11.67 -8.02
N VAL A 110 6.19 -12.24 -6.98
CA VAL A 110 5.07 -13.18 -7.16
C VAL A 110 3.89 -12.50 -7.85
N ALA A 111 3.54 -11.27 -7.46
CA ALA A 111 2.46 -10.51 -8.09
C ALA A 111 2.72 -10.32 -9.60
N MET A 112 3.96 -9.97 -9.97
CA MET A 112 4.38 -9.86 -11.38
C MET A 112 4.24 -11.18 -12.13
N GLY A 113 4.67 -12.30 -11.53
CA GLY A 113 4.51 -13.62 -12.10
C GLY A 113 3.04 -14.02 -12.29
N MET A 114 2.20 -13.77 -11.29
CA MET A 114 0.77 -14.07 -11.34
C MET A 114 0.05 -13.18 -12.37
N LEU A 115 0.41 -11.90 -12.45
CA LEU A 115 -0.10 -10.98 -13.48
C LEU A 115 0.26 -11.48 -14.89
N ALA A 116 1.52 -11.86 -15.10
CA ALA A 116 1.97 -12.42 -16.37
C ALA A 116 1.15 -13.65 -16.78
N LEU A 117 0.98 -14.61 -15.87
CA LEU A 117 0.22 -15.82 -16.11
C LEU A 117 -1.29 -15.54 -16.34
N TYR A 118 -1.88 -14.66 -15.56
CA TYR A 118 -3.29 -14.30 -15.67
C TYR A 118 -3.60 -13.62 -17.00
N VAL A 119 -2.84 -12.58 -17.35
CA VAL A 119 -3.04 -11.83 -18.60
C VAL A 119 -2.71 -12.68 -19.82
N ALA A 120 -1.65 -13.51 -19.75
CA ALA A 120 -1.30 -14.40 -20.84
C ALA A 120 -2.40 -15.43 -21.14
N ARG A 121 -3.06 -15.92 -20.10
CA ARG A 121 -4.16 -16.89 -20.27
C ARG A 121 -5.40 -16.27 -20.88
N LEU A 122 -5.68 -15.00 -20.59
CA LEU A 122 -6.86 -14.29 -21.13
C LEU A 122 -6.60 -13.65 -22.49
N PHE A 123 -5.43 -13.05 -22.69
CA PHE A 123 -5.16 -12.14 -23.80
C PHE A 123 -3.88 -12.44 -24.59
N GLY A 124 -3.16 -13.49 -24.19
CA GLY A 124 -1.93 -13.93 -24.85
C GLY A 124 -0.65 -13.29 -24.29
N VAL A 125 0.49 -13.85 -24.72
CA VAL A 125 1.83 -13.54 -24.18
C VAL A 125 2.22 -12.08 -24.39
N ALA A 126 1.96 -11.51 -25.58
CA ALA A 126 2.32 -10.13 -25.88
C ALA A 126 1.60 -9.13 -24.96
N ALA A 127 0.30 -9.31 -24.72
CA ALA A 127 -0.47 -8.48 -23.81
C ALA A 127 0.05 -8.61 -22.36
N ALA A 128 0.43 -9.82 -21.94
CA ALA A 128 0.99 -10.07 -20.63
C ALA A 128 2.33 -9.35 -20.42
N VAL A 129 3.26 -9.47 -21.37
CA VAL A 129 4.57 -8.80 -21.29
C VAL A 129 4.40 -7.28 -21.23
N VAL A 130 3.56 -6.69 -22.09
CA VAL A 130 3.30 -5.25 -22.11
C VAL A 130 2.66 -4.79 -20.80
N THR A 131 1.66 -5.52 -20.29
CA THR A 131 1.02 -5.19 -19.01
C THR A 131 2.03 -5.24 -17.86
N CYS A 132 2.85 -6.30 -17.79
CA CYS A 132 3.87 -6.44 -16.75
C CYS A 132 4.94 -5.34 -16.83
N VAL A 133 5.38 -4.96 -18.03
CA VAL A 133 6.34 -3.85 -18.19
C VAL A 133 5.74 -2.55 -17.70
N LEU A 134 4.54 -2.18 -18.15
CA LEU A 134 3.91 -0.91 -17.77
C LEU A 134 3.51 -0.86 -16.30
N PHE A 135 2.96 -1.94 -15.75
CA PHE A 135 2.54 -2.00 -14.36
C PHE A 135 3.72 -2.17 -13.41
N GLY A 136 4.61 -3.13 -13.68
CA GLY A 136 5.74 -3.45 -12.81
C GLY A 136 6.73 -2.30 -12.67
N PHE A 137 6.94 -1.55 -13.75
CA PHE A 137 7.82 -0.38 -13.73
C PHE A 137 7.05 0.95 -13.58
N SER A 138 5.78 0.89 -13.13
CA SER A 138 5.07 2.09 -12.69
C SER A 138 5.66 2.61 -11.37
N PRO A 139 5.69 3.93 -11.16
CA PRO A 139 6.26 4.51 -9.94
C PRO A 139 5.68 3.90 -8.66
N VAL A 140 4.36 3.73 -8.59
CA VAL A 140 3.70 3.18 -7.39
C VAL A 140 4.08 1.71 -7.12
N PHE A 141 4.25 0.89 -8.15
CA PHE A 141 4.57 -0.52 -7.92
C PHE A 141 6.06 -0.74 -7.61
N LEU A 142 6.94 0.09 -8.16
CA LEU A 142 8.35 0.13 -7.77
C LEU A 142 8.51 0.51 -6.29
N ASP A 143 7.82 1.57 -5.86
CA ASP A 143 7.85 2.04 -4.46
C ASP A 143 7.30 0.97 -3.49
N LEU A 144 6.15 0.39 -3.81
CA LEU A 144 5.55 -0.67 -2.99
C LEU A 144 6.40 -1.94 -2.90
N GLY A 145 7.11 -2.29 -3.98
CA GLY A 145 7.98 -3.47 -4.00
C GLY A 145 9.17 -3.41 -3.05
N THR A 146 9.53 -2.22 -2.58
CA THR A 146 10.62 -2.02 -1.60
C THR A 146 10.12 -1.85 -0.16
N SER A 147 8.83 -1.66 0.04
CA SER A 147 8.29 -1.16 1.31
C SER A 147 7.67 -2.22 2.22
N GLY A 148 7.48 -3.45 1.78
CA GLY A 148 6.81 -4.49 2.59
C GLY A 148 5.37 -4.17 3.00
N HIS A 149 4.71 -3.25 2.30
CA HIS A 149 3.33 -2.84 2.61
C HIS A 149 2.32 -3.99 2.39
N PRO A 150 1.28 -4.16 3.25
CA PRO A 150 0.32 -5.26 3.14
C PRO A 150 -0.46 -5.30 1.81
N GLN A 151 -0.49 -4.22 1.06
CA GLN A 151 -1.04 -4.21 -0.29
C GLN A 151 -0.29 -5.13 -1.26
N VAL A 152 1.01 -5.32 -1.09
CA VAL A 152 1.82 -6.13 -2.02
C VAL A 152 1.48 -7.61 -1.94
N PRO A 153 1.49 -8.28 -0.77
CA PRO A 153 0.99 -9.64 -0.68
C PRO A 153 -0.51 -9.75 -1.00
N GLY A 154 -1.30 -8.71 -0.69
CA GLY A 154 -2.71 -8.66 -1.06
C GLY A 154 -2.95 -8.73 -2.56
N ILE A 155 -2.23 -7.93 -3.37
CA ILE A 155 -2.37 -7.96 -4.84
C ILE A 155 -1.81 -9.28 -5.41
N ALA A 156 -0.72 -9.83 -4.85
CA ALA A 156 -0.17 -11.11 -5.29
C ALA A 156 -1.20 -12.24 -5.15
N LEU A 157 -1.86 -12.33 -3.99
CA LEU A 157 -2.89 -13.31 -3.72
C LEU A 157 -4.17 -13.06 -4.53
N THR A 158 -4.54 -11.79 -4.77
CA THR A 158 -5.68 -11.43 -5.62
C THR A 158 -5.45 -11.90 -7.06
N LEU A 159 -4.25 -11.66 -7.61
CA LEU A 159 -3.88 -12.11 -8.95
C LEU A 159 -3.77 -13.64 -9.04
N LEU A 160 -3.25 -14.30 -8.00
CA LEU A 160 -3.25 -15.76 -7.89
C LEU A 160 -4.69 -16.31 -7.94
N GLY A 161 -5.58 -15.75 -7.12
CA GLY A 161 -6.99 -16.14 -7.11
C GLY A 161 -7.67 -15.90 -8.46
N ALA A 162 -7.44 -14.75 -9.08
CA ALA A 162 -7.96 -14.42 -10.41
C ALA A 162 -7.44 -15.38 -11.49
N TRP A 163 -6.16 -15.72 -11.46
CA TRP A 163 -5.57 -16.73 -12.35
C TRP A 163 -6.20 -18.11 -12.15
N LEU A 164 -6.35 -18.56 -10.91
CA LEU A 164 -7.00 -19.83 -10.58
C LEU A 164 -8.46 -19.88 -11.05
N LEU A 165 -9.19 -18.77 -10.99
CA LEU A 165 -10.56 -18.67 -11.48
C LEU A 165 -10.67 -18.90 -12.99
N THR A 166 -9.61 -18.64 -13.76
CA THR A 166 -9.61 -18.98 -15.20
C THR A 166 -9.63 -20.50 -15.45
N TYR A 167 -9.22 -21.31 -14.48
CA TYR A 167 -9.34 -22.78 -14.55
C TYR A 167 -10.72 -23.27 -14.10
N VAL A 168 -11.42 -22.53 -13.25
CA VAL A 168 -12.80 -22.84 -12.87
C VAL A 168 -13.73 -22.71 -14.07
N THR A 169 -13.50 -21.71 -14.92
CA THR A 169 -14.31 -21.46 -16.13
C THR A 169 -13.89 -22.32 -17.33
N ASP A 170 -12.77 -23.04 -17.26
CA ASP A 170 -12.27 -23.88 -18.35
C ASP A 170 -13.03 -25.22 -18.42
N ILE A 171 -13.93 -25.31 -19.40
CA ILE A 171 -14.76 -26.52 -19.61
C ILE A 171 -13.98 -27.75 -20.07
N GLU A 172 -12.78 -27.59 -20.61
CA GLU A 172 -11.92 -28.70 -21.05
C GLU A 172 -11.27 -29.41 -19.86
N LEU A 173 -11.24 -28.79 -18.69
CA LEU A 173 -10.69 -29.38 -17.47
C LEU A 173 -11.66 -30.36 -16.81
N ARG A 174 -11.12 -31.45 -16.27
CA ARG A 174 -11.89 -32.42 -15.46
C ARG A 174 -12.56 -31.73 -14.28
N PRO A 175 -13.81 -32.12 -13.91
CA PRO A 175 -14.54 -31.48 -12.81
C PRO A 175 -13.77 -31.40 -11.49
N GLY A 176 -13.03 -32.45 -11.12
CA GLY A 176 -12.23 -32.46 -9.89
C GLY A 176 -11.09 -31.41 -9.90
N ARG A 177 -10.46 -31.15 -11.05
CA ARG A 177 -9.44 -30.11 -11.16
C ARG A 177 -10.05 -28.69 -11.09
N ARG A 178 -11.24 -28.53 -11.67
CA ARG A 178 -12.00 -27.26 -11.57
C ARG A 178 -12.41 -26.97 -10.14
N LEU A 179 -12.88 -27.99 -9.40
CA LEU A 179 -13.23 -27.86 -7.99
C LEU A 179 -11.99 -27.49 -7.15
N LEU A 180 -10.86 -28.17 -7.36
CA LEU A 180 -9.60 -27.85 -6.67
C LEU A 180 -9.14 -26.41 -6.98
N ALA A 181 -9.19 -25.97 -8.23
CA ALA A 181 -8.87 -24.61 -8.62
C ALA A 181 -9.82 -23.60 -7.95
N GLY A 182 -11.11 -23.93 -7.84
CA GLY A 182 -12.12 -23.12 -7.15
C GLY A 182 -11.82 -22.99 -5.64
N ALA A 183 -11.51 -24.09 -4.98
CA ALA A 183 -11.14 -24.08 -3.57
C ALA A 183 -9.85 -23.28 -3.31
N ALA A 184 -8.84 -23.45 -4.16
CA ALA A 184 -7.59 -22.70 -4.07
C ALA A 184 -7.80 -21.19 -4.35
N ALA A 185 -8.65 -20.86 -5.33
CA ALA A 185 -9.02 -19.47 -5.62
C ALA A 185 -9.78 -18.82 -4.46
N PHE A 186 -10.75 -19.54 -3.88
CA PHE A 186 -11.48 -19.11 -2.71
C PHE A 186 -10.54 -18.80 -1.55
N THR A 187 -9.62 -19.70 -1.25
CA THR A 187 -8.64 -19.50 -0.16
C THR A 187 -7.73 -18.31 -0.45
N ALA A 188 -7.16 -18.22 -1.66
CA ALA A 188 -6.27 -17.12 -2.04
C ALA A 188 -6.97 -15.75 -1.95
N LEU A 189 -8.22 -15.65 -2.43
CA LEU A 189 -8.98 -14.41 -2.40
C LEU A 189 -9.44 -14.04 -0.98
N THR A 190 -9.86 -15.01 -0.17
CA THR A 190 -10.18 -14.76 1.23
C THR A 190 -8.97 -14.23 1.98
N VAL A 191 -7.80 -14.88 1.82
CA VAL A 191 -6.56 -14.44 2.45
C VAL A 191 -6.13 -13.06 1.90
N ALA A 192 -6.26 -12.80 0.59
CA ALA A 192 -5.97 -11.50 0.01
C ALA A 192 -6.78 -10.36 0.68
N LEU A 193 -8.07 -10.59 0.93
CA LEU A 193 -8.92 -9.61 1.61
C LEU A 193 -8.51 -9.42 3.07
N THR A 194 -8.00 -10.45 3.76
CA THR A 194 -7.46 -10.28 5.13
C THR A 194 -6.13 -9.52 5.15
N MET A 195 -5.33 -9.59 4.05
CA MET A 195 -4.15 -8.75 3.90
C MET A 195 -4.54 -7.29 3.68
N ARG A 196 -5.56 -7.07 2.83
CA ARG A 196 -6.07 -5.74 2.53
C ARG A 196 -7.50 -5.80 1.97
N GLY A 197 -8.48 -5.34 2.74
CA GLY A 197 -9.90 -5.44 2.40
C GLY A 197 -10.33 -4.68 1.14
N ASP A 198 -9.60 -3.62 0.75
CA ASP A 198 -9.89 -2.82 -0.44
C ASP A 198 -9.70 -3.57 -1.78
N PHE A 199 -9.05 -4.73 -1.78
CA PHE A 199 -8.98 -5.59 -2.98
C PHE A 199 -10.35 -6.17 -3.40
N VAL A 200 -11.39 -6.07 -2.59
CA VAL A 200 -12.76 -6.33 -3.03
C VAL A 200 -13.16 -5.46 -4.24
N LEU A 201 -12.57 -4.28 -4.38
CA LEU A 201 -12.79 -3.37 -5.52
C LEU A 201 -12.33 -3.96 -6.87
N ALA A 202 -11.50 -5.02 -6.86
CA ALA A 202 -11.12 -5.75 -8.06
C ALA A 202 -12.15 -6.83 -8.48
N PHE A 203 -13.08 -7.22 -7.61
CA PHE A 203 -14.03 -8.30 -7.88
C PHE A 203 -14.95 -8.06 -9.08
N PRO A 204 -15.47 -6.84 -9.32
CA PRO A 204 -16.23 -6.57 -10.52
C PRO A 204 -15.42 -6.83 -11.81
N PHE A 205 -14.16 -6.43 -11.84
CA PHE A 205 -13.26 -6.74 -12.97
C PHE A 205 -13.06 -8.25 -13.16
N ILE A 206 -12.68 -8.95 -12.08
CA ILE A 206 -12.45 -10.41 -12.12
C ILE A 206 -13.70 -11.15 -12.60
N THR A 207 -14.90 -10.67 -12.24
CA THR A 207 -16.17 -11.24 -12.68
C THR A 207 -16.40 -11.03 -14.16
N LEU A 208 -16.20 -9.80 -14.66
CA LEU A 208 -16.63 -9.37 -15.99
C LEU A 208 -15.60 -9.66 -17.09
N VAL A 209 -14.30 -9.67 -16.76
CA VAL A 209 -13.25 -9.88 -17.76
C VAL A 209 -13.41 -11.22 -18.48
N ALA A 210 -13.20 -11.21 -19.78
CA ALA A 210 -13.37 -12.40 -20.61
C ALA A 210 -12.18 -12.60 -21.56
N GLY A 211 -11.66 -13.82 -21.60
CA GLY A 211 -10.77 -14.28 -22.63
C GLY A 211 -11.51 -14.61 -23.95
N ASP A 212 -10.77 -14.80 -25.04
CA ASP A 212 -11.37 -15.05 -26.36
C ASP A 212 -12.29 -16.28 -26.39
N ARG A 213 -12.02 -17.32 -25.58
CA ARG A 213 -12.87 -18.50 -25.46
C ARG A 213 -14.24 -18.20 -24.81
N GLU A 214 -14.29 -17.28 -23.88
CA GLU A 214 -15.51 -16.90 -23.18
C GLU A 214 -16.35 -15.91 -24.00
N LEU A 215 -15.72 -15.19 -24.93
CA LEU A 215 -16.40 -14.23 -25.82
C LEU A 215 -17.11 -14.90 -27.02
N THR A 216 -17.07 -16.23 -27.15
CA THR A 216 -17.73 -16.97 -28.24
C THR A 216 -19.24 -16.80 -28.24
N SER A 217 -19.88 -16.63 -27.07
CA SER A 217 -21.29 -16.34 -26.96
C SER A 217 -21.63 -15.62 -25.64
N ARG A 218 -22.73 -14.86 -25.64
CA ARG A 218 -23.26 -14.23 -24.40
C ARG A 218 -23.52 -15.25 -23.29
N ARG A 219 -23.96 -16.46 -23.66
CA ARG A 219 -24.24 -17.54 -22.69
C ARG A 219 -22.96 -18.05 -22.04
N ALA A 220 -21.90 -18.26 -22.84
CA ALA A 220 -20.60 -18.69 -22.32
C ALA A 220 -20.02 -17.68 -21.36
N TRP A 221 -20.07 -16.39 -21.70
CA TRP A 221 -19.61 -15.32 -20.82
C TRP A 221 -20.42 -15.25 -19.52
N LEU A 222 -21.76 -15.28 -19.58
CA LEU A 222 -22.61 -15.26 -18.38
C LEU A 222 -22.36 -16.46 -17.46
N GLN A 223 -22.13 -17.63 -18.05
CA GLN A 223 -21.80 -18.85 -17.31
C GLN A 223 -20.45 -18.70 -16.60
N ALA A 224 -19.42 -18.18 -17.28
CA ALA A 224 -18.12 -17.93 -16.69
C ALA A 224 -18.20 -16.88 -15.56
N ALA A 225 -18.91 -15.78 -15.78
CA ALA A 225 -19.14 -14.75 -14.76
C ALA A 225 -19.87 -15.33 -13.52
N GLY A 226 -20.91 -16.15 -13.73
CA GLY A 226 -21.63 -16.82 -12.63
C GLY A 226 -20.74 -17.79 -11.84
N GLN A 227 -19.87 -18.55 -12.51
CA GLN A 227 -18.93 -19.45 -11.86
C GLN A 227 -17.89 -18.68 -11.02
N ARG A 228 -17.42 -17.52 -11.49
CA ARG A 228 -16.51 -16.64 -10.74
C ARG A 228 -17.23 -16.06 -9.52
N LEU A 229 -18.45 -15.55 -9.67
CA LEU A 229 -19.25 -15.04 -8.54
C LEU A 229 -19.50 -16.10 -7.47
N ALA A 230 -19.71 -17.36 -7.88
CA ALA A 230 -19.88 -18.47 -6.94
C ALA A 230 -18.67 -18.70 -6.02
N VAL A 231 -17.49 -18.19 -6.39
CA VAL A 231 -16.28 -18.23 -5.55
C VAL A 231 -16.06 -16.88 -4.83
N LEU A 232 -16.24 -15.77 -5.54
CA LEU A 232 -15.98 -14.42 -5.03
C LEU A 232 -16.91 -14.01 -3.88
N ILE A 233 -18.23 -14.32 -4.01
CA ILE A 233 -19.21 -13.96 -2.98
C ILE A 233 -18.93 -14.69 -1.66
N PRO A 234 -18.74 -16.04 -1.62
CA PRO A 234 -18.36 -16.72 -0.41
C PRO A 234 -17.02 -16.25 0.18
N ALA A 235 -16.02 -15.96 -0.67
CA ALA A 235 -14.73 -15.43 -0.20
C ALA A 235 -14.90 -14.10 0.54
N PHE A 236 -15.71 -13.20 0.00
CA PHE A 236 -16.04 -11.93 0.64
C PHE A 236 -16.85 -12.13 1.94
N ALA A 237 -17.84 -13.02 1.92
CA ALA A 237 -18.65 -13.33 3.11
C ALA A 237 -17.78 -13.88 4.25
N VAL A 238 -16.88 -14.83 3.95
CA VAL A 238 -15.93 -15.36 4.95
C VAL A 238 -14.98 -14.27 5.46
N PHE A 239 -14.47 -13.41 4.58
CA PHE A 239 -13.68 -12.25 5.00
C PHE A 239 -14.44 -11.36 5.99
N LEU A 240 -15.70 -11.02 5.73
CA LEU A 240 -16.52 -10.22 6.64
C LEU A 240 -16.72 -10.91 8.01
N ILE A 241 -16.91 -12.23 8.01
CA ILE A 241 -17.01 -13.02 9.22
C ILE A 241 -15.67 -12.97 9.98
N LEU A 242 -14.55 -13.28 9.33
CA LEU A 242 -13.22 -13.23 9.95
C LEU A 242 -12.90 -11.83 10.50
N GLN A 243 -13.18 -10.79 9.73
CA GLN A 243 -13.02 -9.41 10.18
C GLN A 243 -13.90 -9.13 11.40
N SER A 244 -15.11 -9.76 11.50
CA SER A 244 -15.99 -9.56 12.65
C SER A 244 -15.43 -10.14 13.94
N TYR A 245 -14.64 -11.16 13.88
CA TYR A 245 -14.02 -11.79 15.06
C TYR A 245 -12.65 -11.20 15.40
N SER A 246 -11.97 -10.57 14.44
CA SER A 246 -10.56 -10.27 14.60
C SER A 246 -10.23 -9.18 15.61
N PHE A 247 -11.03 -8.12 15.76
CA PHE A 247 -10.67 -6.97 16.63
C PHE A 247 -11.89 -6.10 17.01
N SER A 248 -12.88 -6.66 17.67
CA SER A 248 -14.19 -6.03 17.93
C SER A 248 -14.28 -5.11 19.15
N SER A 249 -13.19 -4.63 19.72
CA SER A 249 -13.18 -4.05 21.06
C SER A 249 -13.14 -2.51 21.15
N GLY A 250 -13.39 -1.80 20.05
CA GLY A 250 -13.53 -0.32 20.12
C GLY A 250 -14.94 0.15 20.48
N PRO A 251 -15.12 1.22 21.25
CA PRO A 251 -16.42 1.84 21.45
C PRO A 251 -16.98 2.32 20.10
N GLY A 252 -18.08 1.74 19.70
CA GLY A 252 -18.76 2.05 18.43
C GLY A 252 -18.74 0.93 17.38
N GLY A 253 -17.98 -0.14 17.57
CA GLY A 253 -17.94 -1.27 16.64
C GLY A 253 -17.53 -0.87 15.22
N LYS A 254 -17.64 -1.83 14.28
CA LYS A 254 -17.21 -1.66 12.87
C LYS A 254 -18.05 -0.70 12.06
N ALA A 255 -19.34 -0.59 12.36
CA ALA A 255 -20.22 0.39 11.73
C ALA A 255 -19.74 1.81 12.03
N GLY A 256 -19.20 2.04 13.25
CA GLY A 256 -18.57 3.30 13.64
C GLY A 256 -17.31 3.61 12.86
N PHE A 257 -16.43 2.61 12.61
CA PHE A 257 -15.21 2.82 11.81
C PHE A 257 -15.53 3.19 10.37
N VAL A 258 -16.43 2.47 9.70
CA VAL A 258 -16.83 2.78 8.33
C VAL A 258 -17.49 4.16 8.24
N ALA A 259 -18.39 4.48 9.16
CA ALA A 259 -19.03 5.80 9.23
C ALA A 259 -18.02 6.91 9.51
N ALA A 260 -17.12 6.71 10.47
CA ALA A 260 -16.05 7.66 10.79
C ALA A 260 -15.06 7.83 9.64
N PHE A 261 -14.71 6.73 8.93
CA PHE A 261 -13.86 6.78 7.75
C PHE A 261 -14.49 7.68 6.67
N PHE A 262 -15.75 7.44 6.31
CA PHE A 262 -16.42 8.27 5.31
C PHE A 262 -16.61 9.72 5.78
N ALA A 263 -16.95 9.95 7.03
CA ALA A 263 -17.11 11.31 7.57
C ALA A 263 -15.78 12.09 7.59
N THR A 264 -14.68 11.42 7.92
CA THR A 264 -13.37 12.08 8.12
C THR A 264 -12.60 12.23 6.81
N PHE A 265 -12.66 11.23 5.94
CA PHE A 265 -11.80 11.15 4.75
C PHE A 265 -12.52 11.51 3.45
N TYR A 266 -13.85 11.44 3.41
CA TYR A 266 -14.60 11.72 2.20
C TYR A 266 -14.78 13.23 1.99
N LYS A 267 -13.89 13.82 1.18
CA LYS A 267 -13.89 15.26 0.89
C LYS A 267 -13.78 15.50 -0.61
N ALA A 268 -14.76 16.15 -1.20
CA ALA A 268 -14.79 16.43 -2.64
C ALA A 268 -13.63 17.33 -3.11
N ASP A 269 -13.10 18.17 -2.23
CA ASP A 269 -11.95 19.04 -2.51
C ASP A 269 -10.62 18.29 -2.72
N THR A 270 -10.57 17.01 -2.35
CA THR A 270 -9.38 16.17 -2.57
C THR A 270 -9.34 15.54 -3.97
N VAL A 271 -10.44 15.55 -4.73
CA VAL A 271 -10.54 14.91 -6.05
C VAL A 271 -9.48 15.41 -7.05
N PRO A 272 -9.25 16.72 -7.25
CA PRO A 272 -8.23 17.20 -8.17
C PRO A 272 -6.83 16.69 -7.81
N ARG A 273 -6.50 16.67 -6.51
CA ARG A 273 -5.25 16.13 -6.01
C ARG A 273 -5.14 14.64 -6.29
N GLY A 274 -6.22 13.88 -6.03
CA GLY A 274 -6.26 12.46 -6.31
C GLY A 274 -6.02 12.14 -7.79
N LEU A 275 -6.55 12.94 -8.71
CA LEU A 275 -6.28 12.79 -10.15
C LEU A 275 -4.79 13.01 -10.50
N ILE A 276 -4.14 14.00 -9.89
CA ILE A 276 -2.69 14.20 -10.07
C ILE A 276 -1.93 12.99 -9.53
N VAL A 277 -2.33 12.46 -8.36
CA VAL A 277 -1.72 11.26 -7.79
C VAL A 277 -1.86 10.06 -8.73
N VAL A 278 -3.01 9.89 -9.41
CA VAL A 278 -3.19 8.84 -10.45
C VAL A 278 -2.15 8.99 -11.56
N VAL A 279 -1.95 10.22 -12.04
CA VAL A 279 -0.97 10.49 -13.12
C VAL A 279 0.44 10.15 -12.67
N LEU A 280 0.83 10.61 -11.49
CA LEU A 280 2.18 10.39 -10.95
C LEU A 280 2.43 8.90 -10.66
N CYS A 281 1.46 8.20 -10.06
CA CYS A 281 1.56 6.77 -9.72
C CYS A 281 1.62 5.85 -10.95
N SER A 282 0.88 6.21 -12.00
CA SER A 282 0.86 5.42 -13.25
C SER A 282 2.02 5.79 -14.20
N GLY A 283 2.64 6.95 -13.97
CA GLY A 283 3.64 7.56 -14.85
C GLY A 283 3.01 8.49 -15.90
N VAL A 284 3.56 9.69 -16.00
CA VAL A 284 3.02 10.79 -16.86
C VAL A 284 2.92 10.36 -18.31
N ALA A 285 3.99 9.79 -18.90
CA ALA A 285 3.98 9.34 -20.29
C ALA A 285 2.95 8.23 -20.53
N THR A 286 2.79 7.31 -19.56
CA THR A 286 1.80 6.23 -19.63
C THR A 286 0.38 6.77 -19.66
N VAL A 287 0.06 7.75 -18.80
CA VAL A 287 -1.28 8.36 -18.79
C VAL A 287 -1.55 9.18 -20.03
N LEU A 288 -0.56 9.94 -20.52
CA LEU A 288 -0.71 10.68 -21.79
C LEU A 288 -0.92 9.73 -22.97
N ALA A 289 -0.20 8.61 -23.03
CA ALA A 289 -0.41 7.59 -24.05
C ALA A 289 -1.80 6.96 -23.93
N PHE A 290 -2.27 6.66 -22.71
CA PHE A 290 -3.62 6.15 -22.47
C PHE A 290 -4.68 7.13 -22.99
N LEU A 291 -4.60 8.41 -22.62
CA LEU A 291 -5.54 9.43 -23.07
C LEU A 291 -5.51 9.59 -24.59
N TRP A 292 -4.31 9.62 -25.19
CA TRP A 292 -4.16 9.72 -26.63
C TRP A 292 -4.80 8.53 -27.35
N LEU A 293 -4.54 7.29 -26.90
CA LEU A 293 -5.14 6.08 -27.48
C LEU A 293 -6.67 6.07 -27.38
N VAL A 294 -7.22 6.55 -26.26
CA VAL A 294 -8.67 6.66 -26.07
C VAL A 294 -9.24 7.74 -27.00
N CYS A 295 -8.62 8.92 -27.08
CA CYS A 295 -9.05 10.00 -27.98
C CYS A 295 -9.01 9.60 -29.46
N MET A 296 -7.98 8.86 -29.88
CA MET A 296 -7.87 8.33 -31.25
C MET A 296 -8.85 7.20 -31.54
N ARG A 297 -9.77 6.91 -30.63
CA ARG A 297 -10.77 5.83 -30.74
C ARG A 297 -10.15 4.42 -30.92
N ALA A 298 -8.87 4.27 -30.63
CA ALA A 298 -8.20 2.97 -30.67
C ALA A 298 -8.82 1.98 -29.68
N ALA A 299 -9.47 2.47 -28.62
CA ALA A 299 -10.23 1.65 -27.69
C ALA A 299 -11.39 0.87 -28.35
N ARG A 300 -11.86 1.28 -29.55
CA ARG A 300 -12.86 0.50 -30.33
C ARG A 300 -12.36 -0.87 -30.77
N ALA A 301 -11.05 -1.11 -30.74
CA ALA A 301 -10.48 -2.42 -31.01
C ALA A 301 -10.74 -3.42 -29.86
N LEU A 302 -11.15 -2.92 -28.67
CA LEU A 302 -11.46 -3.77 -27.53
C LEU A 302 -12.90 -4.27 -27.60
N PRO A 303 -13.18 -5.55 -27.29
CA PRO A 303 -14.52 -6.03 -27.04
C PRO A 303 -15.18 -5.21 -25.94
N LEU A 304 -16.48 -4.88 -26.13
CA LEU A 304 -17.24 -4.07 -25.16
C LEU A 304 -17.15 -4.65 -23.74
N VAL A 305 -17.24 -5.97 -23.60
CA VAL A 305 -17.13 -6.68 -22.32
C VAL A 305 -15.83 -6.35 -21.60
N ASN A 306 -14.70 -6.40 -22.33
CA ASN A 306 -13.39 -6.12 -21.73
C ASN A 306 -13.19 -4.63 -21.44
N SER A 307 -13.78 -3.74 -22.24
CA SER A 307 -13.80 -2.30 -21.93
C SER A 307 -14.59 -2.03 -20.64
N VAL A 308 -15.74 -2.66 -20.48
CA VAL A 308 -16.56 -2.58 -19.24
C VAL A 308 -15.81 -3.19 -18.07
N ALA A 309 -15.13 -4.33 -18.25
CA ALA A 309 -14.34 -4.96 -17.20
C ALA A 309 -13.20 -4.05 -16.70
N VAL A 310 -12.45 -3.41 -17.60
CA VAL A 310 -11.39 -2.48 -17.22
C VAL A 310 -11.94 -1.24 -16.49
N LEU A 311 -13.09 -0.72 -16.94
CA LEU A 311 -13.77 0.36 -16.21
C LEU A 311 -14.21 -0.12 -14.82
N ALA A 312 -14.67 -1.37 -14.70
CA ALA A 312 -15.04 -1.97 -13.41
C ALA A 312 -13.84 -2.25 -12.49
N LEU A 313 -12.59 -2.22 -12.99
CA LEU A 313 -11.39 -2.20 -12.16
C LEU A 313 -11.06 -0.78 -11.67
N ALA A 314 -11.15 0.21 -12.55
CA ALA A 314 -10.74 1.58 -12.25
C ALA A 314 -11.79 2.37 -11.46
N LEU A 315 -13.06 2.34 -11.89
CA LEU A 315 -14.10 3.23 -11.35
C LEU A 315 -14.41 3.01 -9.87
N PRO A 316 -14.57 1.77 -9.34
CA PRO A 316 -14.79 1.57 -7.92
C PRO A 316 -13.61 2.09 -7.08
N SER A 317 -12.38 1.86 -7.54
CA SER A 317 -11.18 2.34 -6.86
C SER A 317 -11.09 3.87 -6.89
N LEU A 318 -11.36 4.50 -8.03
CA LEU A 318 -11.41 5.96 -8.14
C LEU A 318 -12.52 6.55 -7.26
N ALA A 319 -13.75 6.01 -7.33
CA ALA A 319 -14.88 6.51 -6.56
C ALA A 319 -14.64 6.40 -5.05
N PHE A 320 -13.95 5.36 -4.60
CA PHE A 320 -13.65 5.15 -3.20
C PHE A 320 -12.48 6.02 -2.72
N TRP A 321 -11.41 6.15 -3.52
CA TRP A 321 -10.16 6.77 -3.06
C TRP A 321 -9.99 8.24 -3.44
N LEU A 322 -10.53 8.73 -4.59
CA LEU A 322 -10.34 10.13 -4.98
C LEU A 322 -10.86 11.15 -3.96
N PRO A 323 -12.04 10.92 -3.33
CA PRO A 323 -12.55 11.86 -2.32
C PRO A 323 -11.81 11.76 -0.99
N ASN A 324 -10.90 10.81 -0.85
CA ASN A 324 -10.11 10.61 0.34
C ASN A 324 -8.71 11.19 0.15
N SER A 325 -8.08 11.65 1.23
CA SER A 325 -6.68 12.10 1.22
C SER A 325 -5.77 10.92 0.82
N THR A 326 -5.50 10.77 -0.47
CA THR A 326 -5.10 9.48 -1.04
C THR A 326 -3.60 9.34 -1.15
N PRO A 327 -2.95 8.48 -0.35
CA PRO A 327 -1.63 7.99 -0.68
C PRO A 327 -1.66 7.21 -2.01
N GLY A 328 -0.63 7.40 -2.84
CA GLY A 328 -0.57 6.80 -4.19
C GLY A 328 -0.76 5.30 -4.22
N ARG A 329 -0.32 4.59 -3.17
CA ARG A 329 -0.48 3.13 -3.02
C ARG A 329 -1.93 2.63 -3.15
N HIS A 330 -2.92 3.43 -2.77
CA HIS A 330 -4.33 3.04 -2.88
C HIS A 330 -4.86 3.04 -4.33
N LEU A 331 -4.12 3.66 -5.26
CA LEU A 331 -4.50 3.73 -6.68
C LEU A 331 -3.86 2.63 -7.54
N ILE A 332 -3.28 1.60 -6.92
CA ILE A 332 -2.62 0.49 -7.61
C ILE A 332 -3.54 -0.22 -8.61
N LEU A 333 -4.83 -0.38 -8.30
CA LEU A 333 -5.81 -1.00 -9.20
C LEU A 333 -6.10 -0.11 -10.42
N VAL A 334 -6.06 1.21 -10.25
CA VAL A 334 -6.22 2.17 -11.36
C VAL A 334 -5.00 2.11 -12.28
N THR A 335 -3.80 2.08 -11.70
CA THR A 335 -2.55 1.91 -12.46
C THR A 335 -2.56 0.61 -13.26
N LEU A 336 -3.02 -0.49 -12.65
CA LEU A 336 -3.19 -1.76 -13.36
C LEU A 336 -4.19 -1.66 -14.51
N ALA A 337 -5.31 -0.97 -14.31
CA ALA A 337 -6.33 -0.76 -15.35
C ALA A 337 -5.77 0.05 -16.54
N VAL A 338 -5.00 1.10 -16.28
CA VAL A 338 -4.33 1.90 -17.31
C VAL A 338 -3.33 1.03 -18.09
N ALA A 339 -2.45 0.32 -17.39
CA ALA A 339 -1.45 -0.55 -18.02
C ALA A 339 -2.10 -1.65 -18.89
N LEU A 340 -3.13 -2.33 -18.37
CA LEU A 340 -3.86 -3.36 -19.09
C LEU A 340 -4.57 -2.80 -20.34
N THR A 341 -5.19 -1.63 -20.22
CA THR A 341 -5.88 -0.99 -21.37
C THR A 341 -4.91 -0.70 -22.49
N ILE A 342 -3.77 -0.07 -22.18
CA ILE A 342 -2.72 0.22 -23.18
C ILE A 342 -2.22 -1.10 -23.81
N ALA A 343 -1.95 -2.11 -23.00
CA ALA A 343 -1.48 -3.39 -23.48
C ALA A 343 -2.47 -4.03 -24.45
N LEU A 344 -3.75 -4.05 -24.12
CA LEU A 344 -4.80 -4.61 -24.96
C LEU A 344 -4.97 -3.82 -26.27
N ILE A 345 -4.90 -2.49 -26.23
CA ILE A 345 -5.00 -1.65 -27.43
C ILE A 345 -3.77 -1.89 -28.34
N LEU A 346 -2.57 -1.81 -27.77
CA LEU A 346 -1.33 -1.97 -28.56
C LEU A 346 -1.21 -3.35 -29.22
N THR A 347 -1.66 -4.41 -28.54
CA THR A 347 -1.56 -5.77 -29.08
C THR A 347 -2.67 -6.13 -30.06
N ARG A 348 -3.82 -5.42 -30.03
CA ARG A 348 -4.95 -5.68 -30.94
C ARG A 348 -5.04 -4.69 -32.10
N ALA A 349 -4.76 -3.40 -31.86
CA ALA A 349 -4.90 -2.33 -32.87
C ALA A 349 -3.61 -2.04 -33.64
N ALA A 350 -2.44 -2.26 -33.03
CA ALA A 350 -1.14 -2.09 -33.65
C ALA A 350 -0.56 -3.44 -34.10
N ARG A 351 0.55 -3.39 -34.84
CA ARG A 351 1.34 -4.58 -35.14
C ARG A 351 1.94 -5.09 -33.83
N PRO A 352 1.64 -6.33 -33.37
CA PRO A 352 2.06 -6.84 -32.04
C PRO A 352 3.56 -6.71 -31.78
N GLN A 353 4.37 -6.75 -32.82
CA GLN A 353 5.83 -6.59 -32.76
C GLN A 353 6.30 -5.24 -32.20
N TRP A 354 5.49 -4.19 -32.31
CA TRP A 354 5.81 -2.86 -31.80
C TRP A 354 5.26 -2.60 -30.39
N ALA A 355 4.40 -3.47 -29.88
CA ALA A 355 3.76 -3.26 -28.58
C ALA A 355 4.76 -3.28 -27.42
N ILE A 356 5.72 -4.22 -27.43
CA ILE A 356 6.76 -4.34 -26.40
C ILE A 356 7.74 -3.16 -26.46
N PRO A 357 8.34 -2.80 -27.63
CA PRO A 357 9.16 -1.60 -27.73
C PRO A 357 8.44 -0.31 -27.31
N ALA A 358 7.17 -0.15 -27.65
CA ALA A 358 6.37 1.00 -27.22
C ALA A 358 6.20 1.05 -25.69
N ALA A 359 5.93 -0.09 -25.05
CA ALA A 359 5.85 -0.16 -23.60
C ALA A 359 7.19 0.19 -22.92
N ALA A 360 8.30 -0.34 -23.44
CA ALA A 360 9.63 -0.02 -22.95
C ALA A 360 9.94 1.49 -23.09
N LEU A 361 9.59 2.09 -24.23
CA LEU A 361 9.75 3.52 -24.46
C LEU A 361 8.92 4.35 -23.47
N LEU A 362 7.68 3.95 -23.15
CA LEU A 362 6.85 4.62 -22.16
C LEU A 362 7.47 4.57 -20.77
N VAL A 363 8.02 3.42 -20.37
CA VAL A 363 8.72 3.29 -19.07
C VAL A 363 9.95 4.19 -19.02
N ILE A 364 10.78 4.18 -20.06
CA ILE A 364 11.97 5.04 -20.14
C ILE A 364 11.56 6.52 -20.11
N SER A 365 10.49 6.89 -20.83
CA SER A 365 9.97 8.26 -20.84
C SER A 365 9.42 8.68 -19.48
N ASN A 366 8.72 7.79 -18.77
CA ASN A 366 8.27 8.05 -17.41
C ASN A 366 9.44 8.33 -16.48
N GLN A 367 10.49 7.52 -16.54
CA GLN A 367 11.68 7.68 -15.70
C GLN A 367 12.41 9.00 -16.03
N ALA A 368 12.58 9.32 -17.31
CA ALA A 368 13.21 10.57 -17.74
C ALA A 368 12.41 11.81 -17.30
N ILE A 369 11.07 11.78 -17.44
CA ILE A 369 10.19 12.86 -16.97
C ILE A 369 10.30 12.99 -15.44
N ALA A 370 10.33 11.90 -14.73
CA ALA A 370 10.44 11.88 -13.29
C ALA A 370 11.76 12.47 -12.80
N GLU A 371 12.90 12.13 -13.41
CA GLU A 371 14.21 12.71 -13.07
C GLU A 371 14.26 14.22 -13.32
N VAL A 372 13.77 14.67 -14.48
CA VAL A 372 13.69 16.11 -14.80
C VAL A 372 12.77 16.82 -13.81
N SER A 373 11.63 16.24 -13.50
CA SER A 373 10.66 16.83 -12.57
C SER A 373 11.17 16.82 -11.12
N HIS A 374 11.92 15.82 -10.72
CA HIS A 374 12.53 15.75 -9.39
C HIS A 374 13.47 16.93 -9.15
N ASN A 375 14.29 17.28 -10.14
CA ASN A 375 15.22 18.40 -10.04
C ASN A 375 14.56 19.78 -10.17
N THR A 376 13.43 19.89 -10.87
CA THR A 376 12.76 21.17 -11.14
C THR A 376 11.46 21.36 -10.36
N LEU A 377 10.68 20.31 -10.13
CA LEU A 377 9.38 20.39 -9.48
C LEU A 377 9.47 20.24 -7.96
N GLU A 378 10.53 19.68 -7.37
CA GLU A 378 10.69 19.76 -5.92
C GLU A 378 10.81 21.21 -5.46
N GLN A 379 11.48 22.07 -6.23
CA GLN A 379 11.44 23.52 -5.98
C GLN A 379 10.07 24.13 -6.26
N HIS A 380 9.27 23.56 -7.19
CA HIS A 380 7.99 24.09 -7.63
C HIS A 380 6.78 23.31 -7.08
N TYR A 381 6.98 22.15 -6.45
CA TYR A 381 5.93 21.34 -5.86
C TYR A 381 5.10 22.10 -4.83
N GLN A 382 5.73 22.99 -4.08
CA GLN A 382 5.06 23.93 -3.19
C GLN A 382 4.16 24.92 -3.92
N TRP A 383 4.41 25.20 -5.20
CA TRP A 383 3.65 26.16 -6.02
C TRP A 383 2.53 25.52 -6.84
N THR A 384 2.77 24.33 -7.35
CA THR A 384 1.82 23.68 -8.26
C THR A 384 0.60 23.11 -7.52
N PHE A 385 0.81 22.51 -6.36
CA PHE A 385 -0.27 21.94 -5.56
C PHE A 385 -1.15 22.99 -4.85
N PRO A 386 -0.61 24.06 -4.24
CA PRO A 386 -1.43 25.14 -3.72
C PRO A 386 -2.28 25.84 -4.78
N LEU A 387 -1.74 26.03 -6.00
CA LEU A 387 -2.50 26.61 -7.12
C LEU A 387 -3.69 25.76 -7.55
N LEU A 388 -3.55 24.41 -7.51
CA LEU A 388 -4.61 23.49 -7.94
C LEU A 388 -5.57 23.11 -6.83
N THR A 389 -5.12 23.10 -5.57
CA THR A 389 -5.89 22.58 -4.44
C THR A 389 -6.12 23.59 -3.32
N GLY A 390 -5.50 24.78 -3.39
CA GLY A 390 -5.56 25.80 -2.32
C GLY A 390 -4.90 25.39 -0.99
N ARG A 391 -4.27 24.21 -0.91
CA ARG A 391 -3.66 23.67 0.31
C ARG A 391 -2.23 23.22 0.05
N ARG A 392 -1.37 23.39 1.06
CA ARG A 392 -0.02 22.79 1.03
C ARG A 392 -0.14 21.26 1.07
N ALA A 393 0.47 20.60 0.11
CA ALA A 393 0.55 19.14 0.12
C ALA A 393 1.52 18.70 1.22
N THR A 394 1.01 18.04 2.25
CA THR A 394 1.80 17.53 3.38
C THR A 394 2.22 16.07 3.23
N GLN A 395 1.87 15.42 2.12
CA GLN A 395 2.16 14.00 1.90
C GLN A 395 3.13 13.84 0.75
N SER A 396 4.16 13.01 0.96
CA SER A 396 5.06 12.55 -0.10
C SER A 396 4.24 11.77 -1.14
N VAL A 397 4.10 12.34 -2.32
CA VAL A 397 3.61 11.61 -3.49
C VAL A 397 4.85 11.14 -4.22
N PRO A 398 4.98 9.86 -4.59
CA PRO A 398 6.10 9.44 -5.42
C PRO A 398 6.05 10.25 -6.71
N LEU A 399 7.09 11.04 -6.96
CA LEU A 399 7.24 11.83 -8.19
C LEU A 399 7.66 10.95 -9.37
N GLY A 400 7.82 9.64 -9.10
CA GLY A 400 8.13 8.63 -10.10
C GLY A 400 9.61 8.53 -10.47
N ALA A 401 10.49 9.27 -9.80
CA ALA A 401 11.95 9.18 -9.99
C ALA A 401 12.55 8.06 -9.11
N PHE A 402 12.12 6.83 -9.31
CA PHE A 402 12.81 5.70 -8.71
C PHE A 402 14.20 5.52 -9.38
N PRO A 403 15.34 5.41 -8.67
CA PRO A 403 15.46 5.23 -7.21
C PRO A 403 15.59 6.52 -6.37
N LEU A 404 15.72 7.70 -6.97
CA LEU A 404 16.01 8.96 -6.25
C LEU A 404 14.98 9.30 -5.17
N ASP A 405 13.68 9.10 -5.49
CA ASP A 405 12.60 9.29 -4.51
C ASP A 405 12.69 8.27 -3.36
N HIS A 406 13.11 7.05 -3.66
CA HIS A 406 13.35 6.01 -2.65
C HIS A 406 14.47 6.41 -1.70
N ASP A 407 15.63 6.84 -2.21
CA ASP A 407 16.77 7.24 -1.40
C ASP A 407 16.43 8.44 -0.51
N ALA A 408 15.73 9.44 -1.04
CA ALA A 408 15.27 10.59 -0.28
C ALA A 408 14.32 10.22 0.86
N LYS A 409 13.40 9.28 0.64
CA LYS A 409 12.53 8.74 1.70
C LYS A 409 13.32 7.99 2.74
N GLN A 410 14.27 7.14 2.32
CA GLN A 410 15.12 6.39 3.25
C GLN A 410 15.92 7.35 4.16
N GLU A 411 16.50 8.40 3.59
CA GLU A 411 17.23 9.41 4.36
C GLU A 411 16.32 10.09 5.40
N LEU A 412 15.11 10.51 5.01
CA LEU A 412 14.16 11.10 5.93
C LEU A 412 13.78 10.14 7.07
N PHE A 413 13.48 8.88 6.75
CA PHE A 413 13.08 7.91 7.76
C PHE A 413 14.25 7.51 8.68
N MET A 414 15.48 7.49 8.18
CA MET A 414 16.68 7.33 9.01
C MET A 414 16.82 8.48 10.01
N LEU A 415 16.58 9.72 9.59
CA LEU A 415 16.59 10.88 10.47
C LEU A 415 15.54 10.75 11.58
N LEU A 416 14.28 10.45 11.22
CA LEU A 416 13.20 10.25 12.18
C LEU A 416 13.49 9.12 13.17
N ARG A 417 14.08 8.03 12.70
CA ARG A 417 14.47 6.91 13.55
C ARG A 417 15.60 7.28 14.51
N ASN A 418 16.60 8.01 14.05
CA ASN A 418 17.70 8.50 14.90
C ASN A 418 17.19 9.47 15.96
N GLU A 419 16.26 10.34 15.60
CA GLU A 419 15.57 11.23 16.54
C GLU A 419 14.78 10.43 17.60
N GLY A 420 14.00 9.43 17.18
CA GLY A 420 13.30 8.54 18.09
C GLY A 420 14.24 7.82 19.07
N ARG A 421 15.38 7.35 18.60
CA ARG A 421 16.42 6.73 19.45
C ARG A 421 17.06 7.73 20.42
N ALA A 422 17.32 8.95 19.98
CA ALA A 422 17.85 10.01 20.85
C ALA A 422 16.81 10.37 21.94
N PHE A 423 15.55 10.56 21.58
CA PHE A 423 14.46 10.78 22.52
C PHE A 423 14.36 9.65 23.55
N ALA A 424 14.32 8.41 23.11
CA ALA A 424 14.18 7.26 24.00
C ALA A 424 15.34 7.12 24.99
N ARG A 425 16.59 7.46 24.59
CA ARG A 425 17.75 7.45 25.47
C ARG A 425 17.73 8.53 26.53
N THR A 426 17.19 9.70 26.21
CA THR A 426 17.15 10.88 27.10
C THR A 426 15.87 10.94 27.94
N CYS A 427 14.80 10.27 27.51
CA CYS A 427 13.54 10.27 28.21
C CYS A 427 13.66 9.64 29.62
N SER A 428 13.23 10.37 30.63
CA SER A 428 13.16 9.91 32.01
C SER A 428 11.94 10.53 32.70
N GLY A 429 11.29 9.76 33.57
CA GLY A 429 10.06 10.22 34.25
C GLY A 429 8.88 10.31 33.31
N ASN A 430 8.02 11.32 33.53
CA ASN A 430 6.79 11.53 32.76
C ASN A 430 6.97 12.68 31.77
N VAL A 431 6.56 12.49 30.53
CA VAL A 431 6.66 13.46 29.43
C VAL A 431 5.34 13.55 28.68
N LEU A 432 4.91 14.75 28.32
CA LEU A 432 3.86 15.00 27.33
C LEU A 432 4.52 15.36 26.01
N ALA A 433 4.33 14.57 24.96
CA ALA A 433 4.96 14.75 23.68
C ALA A 433 3.94 15.07 22.59
N PHE A 434 4.11 16.22 21.94
CA PHE A 434 3.41 16.56 20.70
C PHE A 434 4.32 16.20 19.53
N ALA A 435 3.96 15.16 18.80
CA ALA A 435 4.78 14.66 17.73
C ALA A 435 3.94 14.44 16.46
N GLU A 436 4.50 14.80 15.31
CA GLU A 436 3.87 14.55 14.02
C GLU A 436 3.98 13.07 13.64
N GLU A 437 5.11 12.44 14.01
CA GLU A 437 5.39 11.02 13.75
C GLU A 437 5.80 10.31 15.06
N PRO A 438 4.86 10.12 16.00
CA PRO A 438 5.17 9.57 17.32
C PRO A 438 5.67 8.12 17.27
N HIS A 439 5.39 7.41 16.17
CA HIS A 439 5.67 5.97 16.06
C HIS A 439 7.16 5.65 16.09
N TYR A 440 8.03 6.52 15.57
CA TYR A 440 9.48 6.35 15.63
C TYR A 440 10.02 6.47 17.06
N MET A 441 9.45 7.39 17.85
CA MET A 441 9.76 7.53 19.27
C MET A 441 9.27 6.33 20.06
N MET A 442 8.04 5.90 19.81
CA MET A 442 7.41 4.75 20.47
C MET A 442 8.16 3.45 20.17
N LEU A 443 8.54 3.23 18.90
CA LEU A 443 9.34 2.06 18.51
C LEU A 443 10.64 2.03 19.31
N SER A 444 11.34 3.16 19.40
CA SER A 444 12.60 3.27 20.11
C SER A 444 12.45 3.08 21.63
N LEU A 445 11.31 3.52 22.21
CA LEU A 445 10.99 3.25 23.62
C LEU A 445 10.76 1.75 23.86
N VAL A 446 9.98 1.09 22.98
CA VAL A 446 9.72 -0.35 23.07
C VAL A 446 11.00 -1.16 22.85
N GLU A 447 11.92 -0.71 22.01
CA GLU A 447 13.24 -1.34 21.84
C GLU A 447 14.07 -1.34 23.13
N LEU A 448 14.04 -0.22 23.87
CA LEU A 448 14.79 -0.05 25.11
C LEU A 448 14.15 -0.72 26.33
N ASP A 449 12.82 -0.72 26.40
CA ASP A 449 12.08 -1.28 27.52
C ASP A 449 10.92 -2.12 27.02
N ARG A 450 11.08 -3.44 27.04
CA ARG A 450 10.06 -4.42 26.63
C ARG A 450 8.89 -4.54 27.61
N SER A 451 9.01 -4.00 28.80
CA SER A 451 7.92 -3.99 29.81
C SER A 451 6.89 -2.88 29.58
N ILE A 452 7.13 -2.00 28.61
CA ILE A 452 6.25 -0.90 28.27
C ILE A 452 4.82 -1.37 27.99
N ARG A 453 3.84 -0.59 28.47
CA ARG A 453 2.42 -0.71 28.16
C ARG A 453 1.96 0.45 27.32
N ILE A 454 1.25 0.16 26.24
CA ILE A 454 0.71 1.16 25.31
C ILE A 454 -0.82 1.12 25.37
N ARG A 455 -1.42 2.27 25.54
CA ARG A 455 -2.88 2.44 25.57
C ARG A 455 -3.27 3.68 24.79
N SER A 456 -4.33 3.59 23.99
CA SER A 456 -4.97 4.76 23.38
C SER A 456 -6.12 5.24 24.26
N VAL A 457 -6.18 6.55 24.49
CA VAL A 457 -7.26 7.22 25.24
C VAL A 457 -7.70 8.46 24.47
N ASP A 458 -8.98 8.78 24.55
CA ASP A 458 -9.50 10.03 23.98
C ASP A 458 -9.50 11.10 25.07
N VAL A 459 -8.97 12.28 24.74
CA VAL A 459 -8.93 13.46 25.60
C VAL A 459 -9.54 14.62 24.82
N GLY A 460 -10.78 14.98 25.12
CA GLY A 460 -11.55 15.88 24.28
C GLY A 460 -11.64 15.34 22.85
N ASP A 461 -11.34 16.17 21.87
CA ASP A 461 -11.31 15.78 20.45
C ASP A 461 -9.95 15.20 20.01
N SER A 462 -9.01 15.02 20.94
CA SER A 462 -7.65 14.55 20.65
C SER A 462 -7.45 13.11 21.08
N LYS A 463 -6.80 12.33 20.23
CA LYS A 463 -6.35 10.98 20.57
C LYS A 463 -4.97 11.05 21.21
N VAL A 464 -4.84 10.45 22.39
CA VAL A 464 -3.60 10.38 23.14
C VAL A 464 -3.14 8.94 23.21
N ILE A 465 -1.89 8.70 22.85
CA ILE A 465 -1.27 7.38 22.98
C ILE A 465 -0.40 7.41 24.24
N GLN A 466 -0.84 6.71 25.25
CA GLN A 466 -0.13 6.60 26.52
C GLN A 466 0.87 5.45 26.46
N VAL A 467 2.13 5.76 26.66
CA VAL A 467 3.20 4.79 26.79
C VAL A 467 3.67 4.81 28.25
N ARG A 468 3.63 3.69 28.93
CA ARG A 468 4.01 3.55 30.34
C ARG A 468 5.15 2.54 30.46
N GLY A 469 6.33 3.03 30.82
CA GLY A 469 7.53 2.25 31.07
C GLY A 469 8.12 2.54 32.43
N ALA A 470 9.02 1.71 32.89
CA ALA A 470 9.66 1.85 34.18
C ALA A 470 10.55 3.09 34.28
N ARG A 471 11.23 3.43 33.18
CA ARG A 471 12.15 4.57 33.11
C ARG A 471 11.47 5.82 32.58
N CYS A 472 10.59 5.68 31.60
CA CYS A 472 9.98 6.76 30.84
C CYS A 472 8.51 6.46 30.62
N SER A 473 7.65 7.41 30.94
CA SER A 473 6.21 7.38 30.64
C SER A 473 5.88 8.59 29.78
N VAL A 474 5.28 8.35 28.61
CA VAL A 474 4.99 9.41 27.63
C VAL A 474 3.52 9.37 27.25
N ASP A 475 2.90 10.55 27.19
CA ASP A 475 1.62 10.74 26.54
C ASP A 475 1.87 11.45 25.21
N PHE A 476 1.70 10.71 24.11
CA PHE A 476 1.84 11.24 22.77
C PHE A 476 0.52 11.80 22.27
N VAL A 477 0.56 13.06 21.84
CA VAL A 477 -0.54 13.70 21.13
C VAL A 477 -0.14 13.77 19.66
N GLU A 478 -0.84 13.02 18.81
CA GLU A 478 -0.59 12.99 17.36
C GLU A 478 -1.22 14.22 16.71
N LYS A 479 -0.42 15.25 16.44
CA LYS A 479 -0.87 16.45 15.73
C LYS A 479 0.20 17.00 14.80
N ALA A 480 -0.24 17.59 13.69
CA ALA A 480 0.64 18.24 12.72
C ALA A 480 1.36 19.46 13.31
N ALA A 481 2.62 19.66 12.93
CA ALA A 481 3.53 20.67 13.49
C ALA A 481 2.99 22.12 13.52
N ALA A 482 2.23 22.51 12.49
CA ALA A 482 1.67 23.87 12.40
C ALA A 482 0.63 24.22 13.49
N TRP A 483 0.17 23.22 14.25
CA TRP A 483 -0.96 23.30 15.15
C TRP A 483 -0.57 23.09 16.62
N HIS A 484 0.70 22.90 16.93
CA HIS A 484 1.15 22.48 18.26
C HIS A 484 0.72 23.44 19.37
N ARG A 485 0.74 24.74 19.13
CA ARG A 485 0.39 25.73 20.15
C ARG A 485 -1.11 25.78 20.42
N ASP A 486 -1.90 25.79 19.35
CA ASP A 486 -3.36 25.81 19.48
C ASP A 486 -3.85 24.47 20.01
N ALA A 487 -3.24 23.37 19.55
CA ALA A 487 -3.50 22.04 20.07
C ALA A 487 -3.17 21.90 21.55
N LEU A 488 -2.05 22.46 22.02
CA LEU A 488 -1.73 22.46 23.45
C LEU A 488 -2.77 23.24 24.25
N ARG A 489 -3.19 24.41 23.75
CA ARG A 489 -4.22 25.23 24.43
C ARG A 489 -5.52 24.45 24.50
N GLU A 490 -6.03 23.93 23.39
CA GLU A 490 -7.25 23.13 23.36
C GLU A 490 -7.16 21.91 24.30
N PHE A 491 -6.00 21.28 24.36
CA PHE A 491 -5.75 20.11 25.19
C PHE A 491 -5.76 20.45 26.68
N LEU A 492 -5.18 21.58 27.07
CA LEU A 492 -5.20 22.06 28.43
C LEU A 492 -6.60 22.59 28.83
N GLU A 493 -7.31 23.25 27.91
CA GLU A 493 -8.69 23.70 28.09
C GLU A 493 -9.67 22.54 28.22
N ALA A 494 -9.40 21.40 27.59
CA ALA A 494 -10.15 20.16 27.77
C ALA A 494 -9.92 19.47 29.13
N GLY A 495 -9.12 20.08 30.01
CA GLY A 495 -8.94 19.63 31.39
C GLY A 495 -7.81 18.63 31.60
N TYR A 496 -6.92 18.45 30.62
CA TYR A 496 -5.73 17.61 30.78
C TYR A 496 -4.69 18.34 31.66
N ASP A 497 -4.58 17.93 32.90
CA ASP A 497 -3.59 18.49 33.86
C ASP A 497 -2.20 17.83 33.58
N ALA A 498 -1.48 18.36 32.57
CA ALA A 498 -0.13 17.92 32.27
C ALA A 498 0.86 18.58 33.24
N ARG A 499 1.11 17.95 34.37
CA ARG A 499 2.23 18.31 35.27
C ARG A 499 3.59 17.86 34.75
N TRP A 500 3.65 17.35 33.54
CA TRP A 500 4.81 16.74 32.93
C TRP A 500 5.55 17.72 32.04
N PRO A 501 6.89 17.58 31.88
CA PRO A 501 7.63 18.27 30.86
C PRO A 501 7.01 18.04 29.49
N ILE A 502 6.98 19.09 28.68
CA ILE A 502 6.41 19.00 27.33
C ILE A 502 7.56 18.93 26.33
N TYR A 503 7.44 17.98 25.42
CA TYR A 503 8.32 17.81 24.28
C TYR A 503 7.54 18.09 23.00
N PHE A 504 8.12 18.93 22.13
CA PHE A 504 7.57 19.16 20.80
C PHE A 504 8.54 18.62 19.76
N GLN A 505 8.04 17.72 18.92
CA GLN A 505 8.70 17.35 17.68
C GLN A 505 8.11 18.21 16.57
N GLU A 506 8.90 19.13 16.05
CA GLU A 506 8.56 19.88 14.85
C GLU A 506 9.31 19.27 13.66
N SER A 507 8.65 18.41 12.90
CA SER A 507 9.20 17.96 11.62
C SER A 507 8.87 19.01 10.58
N ARG A 508 9.83 19.85 10.22
CA ARG A 508 9.74 20.67 9.01
C ARG A 508 9.91 19.73 7.82
N ARG A 509 8.81 19.11 7.39
CA ARG A 509 8.72 18.49 6.08
C ARG A 509 8.71 19.59 5.03
N ASN A 510 9.86 20.15 4.75
CA ASN A 510 10.06 20.90 3.52
C ASN A 510 10.59 19.92 2.48
N PRO A 511 9.74 19.38 1.57
CA PRO A 511 10.20 18.45 0.54
C PRO A 511 11.26 19.05 -0.37
N SER A 512 11.34 20.37 -0.43
CA SER A 512 12.32 21.11 -1.24
C SER A 512 13.66 21.33 -0.53
N ASP A 513 13.74 21.08 0.76
CA ASP A 513 14.96 21.31 1.53
C ASP A 513 15.46 19.99 2.15
N ARG A 514 16.17 19.22 1.33
CA ARG A 514 16.80 17.96 1.73
C ARG A 514 17.87 18.13 2.80
N THR A 515 18.27 19.37 3.08
CA THR A 515 19.33 19.69 4.04
C THR A 515 18.80 20.07 5.42
N THR A 516 17.49 20.32 5.55
CA THR A 516 16.91 20.64 6.86
C THR A 516 16.72 19.36 7.67
N VAL A 517 17.68 19.10 8.51
CA VAL A 517 17.55 18.23 9.67
C VAL A 517 16.33 18.73 10.47
N PRO A 518 15.42 17.83 10.91
CA PRO A 518 14.37 18.22 11.83
C PRO A 518 15.02 18.97 13.01
N GLU A 519 14.78 20.28 13.12
CA GLU A 519 15.25 21.03 14.28
C GLU A 519 14.50 20.49 15.50
N GLU A 520 15.19 19.72 16.32
CA GLU A 520 14.74 19.37 17.67
C GLU A 520 14.59 20.66 18.48
N ARG A 521 13.42 21.28 18.42
CA ARG A 521 13.11 22.33 19.37
C ARG A 521 12.57 21.68 20.64
N ARG A 522 13.48 21.34 21.54
CA ARG A 522 13.15 20.95 22.91
C ARG A 522 12.68 22.18 23.65
N TYR A 523 11.39 22.36 23.75
CA TYR A 523 10.84 23.31 24.70
C TYR A 523 10.54 22.56 26.01
N CYS A 524 11.47 22.58 26.94
CA CYS A 524 11.15 22.33 28.33
C CYS A 524 10.37 23.54 28.83
N ILE A 525 9.07 23.43 29.05
CA ILE A 525 8.28 24.49 29.65
C ILE A 525 8.62 24.47 31.14
N GLU A 526 9.26 25.52 31.61
CA GLU A 526 9.45 25.72 33.03
C GLU A 526 8.09 25.79 33.72
N LYS A 527 7.94 25.05 34.81
CA LYS A 527 6.74 25.11 35.62
C LYS A 527 6.57 26.50 36.18
N ALA A 528 5.43 27.16 35.95
CA ALA A 528 5.01 28.31 36.71
C ALA A 528 4.92 27.96 38.19
N ALA A 529 5.03 28.93 39.08
CA ALA A 529 5.02 28.74 40.55
C ALA A 529 3.77 28.01 41.06
N ASP A 530 2.69 27.97 40.30
CA ASP A 530 1.43 27.27 40.55
C ASP A 530 1.44 25.79 40.06
N GLY A 531 2.57 25.32 39.54
CA GLY A 531 2.74 23.95 38.99
C GLY A 531 2.16 23.72 37.60
N ARG A 532 1.59 24.73 36.95
CA ARG A 532 1.08 24.66 35.57
C ARG A 532 2.21 24.92 34.57
N CYS A 533 2.10 24.32 33.40
CA CYS A 533 3.03 24.58 32.32
C CYS A 533 2.79 25.98 31.73
N ALA A 534 3.78 26.88 31.83
CA ALA A 534 3.74 28.13 31.10
C ALA A 534 4.09 27.92 29.63
N ILE A 535 3.30 28.44 28.72
CA ILE A 535 3.59 28.43 27.28
C ILE A 535 4.61 29.53 27.03
N PRO A 536 5.85 29.20 26.58
CA PRO A 536 6.83 30.25 26.27
C PRO A 536 6.31 31.12 25.13
N ALA A 537 6.59 32.43 25.25
CA ALA A 537 6.36 33.34 24.12
C ALA A 537 7.18 32.89 22.90
N PRO A 538 6.69 33.09 21.67
CA PRO A 538 7.46 32.77 20.48
C PRO A 538 8.78 33.51 20.51
N PRO A 539 9.91 32.89 20.14
CA PRO A 539 11.10 33.66 19.81
C PRO A 539 10.73 34.61 18.67
N GLY A 540 10.93 35.90 18.87
CA GLY A 540 10.64 36.97 17.93
C GLY A 540 11.39 36.81 16.61
#